data_122b67b791aa3ac34d2744463d76be05
#
_entry.id   122b67b791aa3ac34d2744463d76be05
#
_cell.length_a   1.000
_cell.length_b   1.000
_cell.length_c   1.000
_cell.angle_alpha   90.00
_cell.angle_beta   90.00
_cell.angle_gamma   90.00
#
_symmetry.space_group_name_H-M   'P 1'
#
loop_
_entity.id
_entity.type
_entity.pdbx_description
1 polymer ?
#
loop_
_entity_poly.entity_id
_entity_poly.type
_entity_poly.pdbx_seq_one_letter_code
_entity_poly.pdbx_strand_id
1 'polypeptide(L)'
;MKKGSLFFILVLMPLATLFADGSKRIMEGLSISSAILGQEVKYTVVLPSGYEHGNKKYPVVYLLHGLGDNESSWLEYGRIAQVADQAVAEKEIAPMIFVMPQGFRNYYVNDYAGIFRYEDMFVEELVPFIDNQYRTIADSKHRAVMGYSMGGFGALILPALHPDVFSVSVPLSISVRTDEQYMTEDASEWNEQWGRLFGGVGKIGQDRLTDHYKEYSPFHFFRQGDPKRFIDLRLFIDNGDDEHTLCRSNEELHILLRDLGIRHEYRVRDGGHEFSYWRSALPNALHFISDSFEGEPYRGDVVQQGKKKKYPKPDMMDKGNYVVVFPPGYDVASRRFPTVYLFGDMEDSRKQAIAGLAHQGMIEGILPPLILVFLSENEKNLVDQIIPELESGSNARSGYRFRALMGFEEGGVAALRYAMMPETFTSCTLFDAPIDTSMLRDALSVNKSVMKKTWLLISNTDTDLDYASNGYAHILLRDEDVYHEYRVVEGGRDVQVSNERLTEAFNFTSEKIHR
;
A
#
# COMPACT_ATOMS: atom_id res chain seq x y z
N MET A 1 -6.06 24.52 -72.88
CA MET A 1 -6.41 24.20 -71.47
C MET A 1 -5.70 22.93 -71.08
N LYS A 2 -4.53 23.03 -70.39
CA LYS A 2 -3.71 21.88 -69.93
C LYS A 2 -4.03 21.69 -68.44
N LYS A 3 -4.59 20.50 -68.05
CA LYS A 3 -4.77 20.09 -66.65
C LYS A 3 -3.44 19.57 -66.12
N GLY A 4 -2.87 20.26 -65.16
CA GLY A 4 -1.71 19.76 -64.40
C GLY A 4 -2.19 18.86 -63.26
N SER A 5 -1.74 17.61 -63.27
CA SER A 5 -1.88 16.67 -62.16
C SER A 5 -0.76 16.88 -61.14
N LEU A 6 -1.14 17.23 -59.93
CA LEU A 6 -0.24 17.34 -58.78
C LEU A 6 -0.08 15.93 -58.17
N PHE A 7 1.13 15.35 -58.32
CA PHE A 7 1.49 14.10 -57.63
C PHE A 7 1.95 14.45 -56.23
N PHE A 8 1.18 14.00 -55.21
CA PHE A 8 1.60 13.96 -53.84
C PHE A 8 2.50 12.74 -53.64
N ILE A 9 3.80 12.95 -53.44
CA ILE A 9 4.72 11.90 -53.00
C ILE A 9 4.60 11.79 -51.49
N LEU A 10 3.91 10.72 -51.05
CA LEU A 10 3.84 10.31 -49.66
C LEU A 10 5.20 9.69 -49.31
N VAL A 11 6.04 10.40 -48.60
CA VAL A 11 7.28 9.86 -48.02
C VAL A 11 6.90 8.99 -46.84
N LEU A 12 6.79 7.69 -47.06
CA LEU A 12 6.75 6.69 -46.00
C LEU A 12 8.15 6.64 -45.36
N MET A 13 8.31 7.31 -44.23
CA MET A 13 9.44 7.03 -43.35
C MET A 13 9.28 5.61 -42.80
N PRO A 14 10.31 4.77 -42.84
CA PRO A 14 10.21 3.43 -42.26
C PRO A 14 10.14 3.50 -40.75
N LEU A 15 9.07 2.99 -40.17
CA LEU A 15 8.85 2.78 -38.72
C LEU A 15 9.70 1.63 -38.17
N ALA A 16 10.84 1.33 -38.80
CA ALA A 16 11.61 0.11 -38.55
C ALA A 16 12.87 0.29 -37.67
N THR A 17 13.04 1.45 -37.00
CA THR A 17 14.29 1.69 -36.24
C THR A 17 14.12 1.81 -34.72
N LEU A 18 12.93 1.58 -34.16
CA LEU A 18 12.72 1.64 -32.70
C LEU A 18 12.83 0.30 -31.96
N PHE A 19 13.06 -0.82 -32.66
CA PHE A 19 13.13 -2.15 -32.01
C PHE A 19 14.50 -2.84 -32.05
N ALA A 20 15.55 -2.18 -32.54
CA ALA A 20 16.84 -2.84 -32.76
C ALA A 20 17.82 -2.78 -31.57
N ASP A 21 17.56 -1.95 -30.53
CA ASP A 21 18.50 -1.73 -29.42
C ASP A 21 18.08 -2.43 -28.09
N GLY A 22 16.87 -2.99 -28.03
CA GLY A 22 16.34 -3.58 -26.79
C GLY A 22 16.83 -4.99 -26.45
N SER A 23 17.40 -5.73 -27.40
CA SER A 23 17.66 -7.17 -27.22
C SER A 23 18.92 -7.50 -26.43
N LYS A 24 19.84 -6.57 -26.21
CA LYS A 24 21.10 -6.81 -25.48
C LYS A 24 21.08 -6.36 -24.02
N ARG A 25 20.11 -5.57 -23.60
CA ARG A 25 20.06 -5.03 -22.23
C ARG A 25 19.20 -5.82 -21.26
N ILE A 26 18.32 -6.71 -21.74
CA ILE A 26 17.54 -7.65 -20.94
C ILE A 26 18.17 -9.04 -21.20
N MET A 27 18.69 -9.66 -20.15
CA MET A 27 19.39 -10.92 -20.25
C MET A 27 18.82 -11.90 -19.24
N GLU A 28 18.13 -12.93 -19.72
CA GLU A 28 17.55 -14.00 -18.97
C GLU A 28 18.39 -15.28 -19.06
N GLY A 29 18.17 -16.22 -18.14
CA GLY A 29 18.83 -17.51 -18.15
C GLY A 29 20.34 -17.46 -17.86
N LEU A 30 20.83 -16.36 -17.28
CA LEU A 30 22.19 -16.26 -16.77
C LEU A 30 22.33 -17.11 -15.49
N SER A 31 23.56 -17.51 -15.17
CA SER A 31 23.84 -18.21 -13.91
C SER A 31 25.18 -17.81 -13.31
N ILE A 32 25.28 -17.97 -12.00
CA ILE A 32 26.50 -17.93 -11.22
C ILE A 32 26.72 -19.31 -10.61
N SER A 33 27.93 -19.85 -10.73
CA SER A 33 28.31 -21.08 -10.03
C SER A 33 28.66 -20.75 -8.60
N SER A 34 27.81 -21.15 -7.67
CA SER A 34 28.00 -20.90 -6.24
C SER A 34 28.81 -22.01 -5.61
N ALA A 35 29.95 -21.67 -5.00
CA ALA A 35 30.72 -22.59 -4.19
C ALA A 35 30.05 -22.85 -2.83
N ILE A 36 29.39 -21.85 -2.27
CA ILE A 36 28.66 -21.93 -0.99
C ILE A 36 27.48 -22.90 -1.09
N LEU A 37 26.70 -22.81 -2.19
CA LEU A 37 25.55 -23.70 -2.39
C LEU A 37 25.89 -25.00 -3.13
N GLY A 38 27.08 -25.08 -3.75
CA GLY A 38 27.51 -26.23 -4.56
C GLY A 38 26.70 -26.44 -5.83
N GLN A 39 26.07 -25.40 -6.36
CA GLN A 39 25.20 -25.46 -7.54
C GLN A 39 25.13 -24.12 -8.28
N GLU A 40 24.57 -24.17 -9.51
CA GLU A 40 24.26 -22.97 -10.28
C GLU A 40 23.06 -22.24 -9.69
N VAL A 41 23.17 -20.92 -9.58
CA VAL A 41 22.08 -20.01 -9.21
C VAL A 41 21.74 -19.17 -10.42
N LYS A 42 20.54 -19.28 -10.93
CA LYS A 42 20.08 -18.48 -12.07
C LYS A 42 19.81 -17.05 -11.67
N TYR A 43 19.98 -16.14 -12.62
CA TYR A 43 19.57 -14.74 -12.47
C TYR A 43 19.21 -14.12 -13.81
N THR A 44 18.42 -13.05 -13.74
CA THR A 44 18.05 -12.18 -14.85
C THR A 44 18.55 -10.79 -14.58
N VAL A 45 18.98 -10.06 -15.62
CA VAL A 45 19.47 -8.68 -15.52
C VAL A 45 18.73 -7.78 -16.50
N VAL A 46 18.34 -6.60 -16.02
CA VAL A 46 17.88 -5.48 -16.86
C VAL A 46 18.86 -4.32 -16.69
N LEU A 47 19.53 -3.97 -17.78
CA LEU A 47 20.42 -2.82 -17.84
C LEU A 47 19.64 -1.56 -18.27
N PRO A 48 20.00 -0.36 -17.79
CA PRO A 48 19.30 0.86 -18.17
C PRO A 48 19.53 1.18 -19.67
N SER A 49 18.59 1.93 -20.24
CA SER A 49 18.72 2.43 -21.62
C SER A 49 20.02 3.22 -21.80
N GLY A 50 20.73 2.95 -22.89
CA GLY A 50 22.03 3.57 -23.17
C GLY A 50 23.21 2.99 -22.40
N TYR A 51 23.03 1.89 -21.67
CA TYR A 51 24.15 1.23 -20.97
C TYR A 51 25.30 0.89 -21.91
N GLU A 52 25.04 0.46 -23.14
CA GLU A 52 26.06 0.09 -24.13
C GLU A 52 26.98 1.28 -24.54
N HIS A 53 26.54 2.51 -24.26
CA HIS A 53 27.25 3.73 -24.62
C HIS A 53 27.92 4.40 -23.41
N GLY A 54 29.24 4.48 -23.42
CA GLY A 54 30.04 5.18 -22.40
C GLY A 54 30.44 4.30 -21.20
N ASN A 55 30.97 4.97 -20.16
CA ASN A 55 31.57 4.32 -18.99
C ASN A 55 30.85 4.65 -17.67
N LYS A 56 29.61 5.15 -17.74
CA LYS A 56 28.83 5.49 -16.55
C LYS A 56 28.62 4.24 -15.69
N LYS A 57 28.74 4.40 -14.38
CA LYS A 57 28.37 3.41 -13.37
C LYS A 57 26.94 3.69 -12.87
N TYR A 58 26.25 2.65 -12.44
CA TYR A 58 24.86 2.71 -12.05
C TYR A 58 24.61 2.07 -10.69
N PRO A 59 23.66 2.55 -9.89
CA PRO A 59 23.19 1.86 -8.70
C PRO A 59 22.49 0.56 -9.08
N VAL A 60 22.37 -0.36 -8.12
CA VAL A 60 21.81 -1.70 -8.33
C VAL A 60 20.62 -1.96 -7.42
N VAL A 61 19.56 -2.49 -8.00
CA VAL A 61 18.38 -2.98 -7.27
C VAL A 61 18.29 -4.50 -7.45
N TYR A 62 18.37 -5.24 -6.36
CA TYR A 62 18.13 -6.67 -6.33
C TYR A 62 16.62 -6.92 -6.13
N LEU A 63 15.98 -7.58 -7.10
CA LEU A 63 14.54 -7.85 -7.11
C LEU A 63 14.27 -9.30 -6.76
N LEU A 64 13.65 -9.51 -5.61
CA LEU A 64 13.42 -10.82 -5.03
C LEU A 64 11.99 -11.30 -5.33
N HIS A 65 11.86 -12.54 -5.81
CA HIS A 65 10.57 -13.14 -6.17
C HIS A 65 9.89 -13.81 -4.98
N GLY A 66 8.58 -14.08 -5.09
CA GLY A 66 7.77 -14.80 -4.12
C GLY A 66 7.94 -16.32 -4.16
N LEU A 67 7.31 -17.00 -3.21
CA LEU A 67 7.35 -18.46 -3.08
C LEU A 67 6.71 -19.13 -4.31
N GLY A 68 7.46 -20.01 -4.97
CA GLY A 68 7.00 -20.72 -6.17
C GLY A 68 7.30 -20.02 -7.50
N ASP A 69 7.75 -18.79 -7.47
CA ASP A 69 8.19 -18.00 -8.62
C ASP A 69 9.68 -18.21 -8.94
N ASN A 70 10.24 -17.42 -9.85
CA ASN A 70 11.61 -17.56 -10.32
C ASN A 70 12.24 -16.20 -10.70
N GLU A 71 13.47 -16.25 -11.21
CA GLU A 71 14.29 -15.11 -11.61
C GLU A 71 13.71 -14.25 -12.74
N SER A 72 12.69 -14.70 -13.47
CA SER A 72 12.02 -13.92 -14.53
C SER A 72 10.73 -13.25 -14.11
N SER A 73 10.20 -13.55 -12.91
CA SER A 73 8.84 -13.13 -12.51
C SER A 73 8.65 -11.61 -12.46
N TRP A 74 9.63 -10.86 -11.98
CA TRP A 74 9.59 -9.40 -12.01
C TRP A 74 9.60 -8.82 -13.43
N LEU A 75 10.27 -9.50 -14.36
CA LEU A 75 10.29 -9.10 -15.76
C LEU A 75 8.96 -9.40 -16.45
N GLU A 76 8.47 -10.63 -16.31
CA GLU A 76 7.27 -11.12 -16.98
C GLU A 76 5.99 -10.53 -16.41
N TYR A 77 5.79 -10.68 -15.11
CA TYR A 77 4.56 -10.27 -14.43
C TYR A 77 4.66 -8.87 -13.81
N GLY A 78 5.82 -8.51 -13.27
CA GLY A 78 6.08 -7.18 -12.69
C GLY A 78 6.26 -6.09 -13.74
N ARG A 79 6.65 -6.45 -14.97
CA ARG A 79 6.93 -5.51 -16.08
C ARG A 79 7.97 -4.44 -15.70
N ILE A 80 8.93 -4.81 -14.88
CA ILE A 80 9.89 -3.86 -14.29
C ILE A 80 10.65 -3.05 -15.34
N ALA A 81 11.04 -3.68 -16.48
CA ALA A 81 11.77 -3.00 -17.53
C ALA A 81 10.96 -1.86 -18.15
N GLN A 82 9.65 -2.09 -18.43
CA GLN A 82 8.77 -1.09 -19.00
C GLN A 82 8.51 0.06 -18.03
N VAL A 83 8.20 -0.27 -16.76
CA VAL A 83 7.88 0.74 -15.73
C VAL A 83 9.11 1.62 -15.47
N ALA A 84 10.29 1.02 -15.30
CA ALA A 84 11.52 1.76 -15.05
C ALA A 84 11.94 2.62 -16.26
N ASP A 85 11.83 2.10 -17.48
CA ASP A 85 12.15 2.87 -18.70
C ASP A 85 11.26 4.11 -18.85
N GLN A 86 9.96 3.96 -18.56
CA GLN A 86 9.03 5.07 -18.59
C GLN A 86 9.41 6.11 -17.55
N ALA A 87 9.61 5.73 -16.29
CA ALA A 87 9.98 6.65 -15.22
C ALA A 87 11.32 7.37 -15.47
N VAL A 88 12.31 6.68 -16.07
CA VAL A 88 13.57 7.30 -16.49
C VAL A 88 13.36 8.29 -17.64
N ALA A 89 12.53 7.95 -18.64
CA ALA A 89 12.24 8.84 -19.77
C ALA A 89 11.50 10.10 -19.33
N GLU A 90 10.62 9.99 -18.33
CA GLU A 90 9.90 11.09 -17.69
C GLU A 90 10.76 11.86 -16.68
N LYS A 91 11.98 11.43 -16.43
CA LYS A 91 12.95 11.99 -15.47
C LYS A 91 12.46 11.95 -14.01
N GLU A 92 11.64 10.99 -13.71
CA GLU A 92 11.13 10.75 -12.37
C GLU A 92 12.11 9.99 -11.49
N ILE A 93 12.91 9.10 -12.09
CA ILE A 93 13.95 8.32 -11.42
C ILE A 93 15.28 8.34 -12.15
N ALA A 94 16.36 8.09 -11.43
CA ALA A 94 17.68 7.86 -12.00
C ALA A 94 17.76 6.46 -12.67
N PRO A 95 18.53 6.30 -13.77
CA PRO A 95 18.75 4.99 -14.36
C PRO A 95 19.52 4.07 -13.41
N MET A 96 19.06 2.80 -13.28
CA MET A 96 19.63 1.79 -12.39
C MET A 96 19.67 0.41 -13.05
N ILE A 97 20.49 -0.50 -12.52
CA ILE A 97 20.58 -1.90 -12.92
C ILE A 97 19.63 -2.71 -12.04
N PHE A 98 18.83 -3.58 -12.64
CA PHE A 98 18.00 -4.55 -11.89
C PHE A 98 18.58 -5.95 -12.03
N VAL A 99 18.75 -6.65 -10.91
CA VAL A 99 19.24 -8.02 -10.81
C VAL A 99 18.20 -8.87 -10.13
N MET A 100 17.75 -9.91 -10.76
CA MET A 100 16.69 -10.81 -10.28
C MET A 100 17.25 -12.21 -10.07
N PRO A 101 17.74 -12.57 -8.89
CA PRO A 101 18.26 -13.91 -8.62
C PRO A 101 17.15 -14.91 -8.32
N GLN A 102 17.39 -16.19 -8.63
CA GLN A 102 16.56 -17.29 -8.20
C GLN A 102 16.72 -17.53 -6.69
N GLY A 103 15.63 -17.34 -5.92
CA GLY A 103 15.57 -17.48 -4.45
C GLY A 103 15.14 -18.85 -3.97
N PHE A 104 14.81 -19.77 -4.91
CA PHE A 104 14.28 -21.10 -4.60
C PHE A 104 13.02 -21.03 -3.69
N ARG A 105 12.98 -21.85 -2.64
CA ARG A 105 11.94 -21.83 -1.60
C ARG A 105 12.58 -21.63 -0.22
N ASN A 106 13.50 -20.65 -0.13
CA ASN A 106 14.42 -20.56 1.01
C ASN A 106 14.28 -19.27 1.83
N TYR A 107 13.39 -18.34 1.44
CA TYR A 107 13.19 -17.07 2.14
C TYR A 107 14.44 -16.19 2.22
N TYR A 108 15.45 -16.45 1.38
CA TYR A 108 16.70 -15.68 1.30
C TYR A 108 17.56 -15.73 2.59
N VAL A 109 17.40 -16.80 3.38
CA VAL A 109 18.12 -17.03 4.64
C VAL A 109 19.11 -18.19 4.50
N ASN A 110 20.01 -18.32 5.46
CA ASN A 110 20.72 -19.56 5.71
C ASN A 110 19.78 -20.54 6.43
N ASP A 111 19.64 -21.77 5.97
CA ASP A 111 18.78 -22.73 6.64
C ASP A 111 19.37 -23.19 7.99
N TYR A 112 18.51 -23.64 8.88
CA TYR A 112 18.90 -24.10 10.23
C TYR A 112 19.98 -25.17 10.22
N ALA A 113 19.98 -26.05 9.24
CA ALA A 113 20.96 -27.13 9.11
C ALA A 113 22.33 -26.63 8.61
N GLY A 114 22.42 -25.38 8.12
CA GLY A 114 23.63 -24.84 7.50
C GLY A 114 24.04 -25.50 6.20
N ILE A 115 23.10 -26.21 5.54
CA ILE A 115 23.33 -26.92 4.27
C ILE A 115 23.06 -25.99 3.10
N PHE A 116 22.01 -25.18 3.17
CA PHE A 116 21.63 -24.24 2.14
C PHE A 116 21.81 -22.81 2.64
N ARG A 117 23.05 -22.31 2.57
CA ARG A 117 23.49 -21.02 3.08
C ARG A 117 23.23 -19.92 2.04
N TYR A 118 21.96 -19.65 1.77
CA TYR A 118 21.59 -18.72 0.69
C TYR A 118 21.97 -17.28 0.96
N GLU A 119 21.78 -16.79 2.18
CA GLU A 119 22.17 -15.45 2.60
C GLU A 119 23.65 -15.20 2.39
N ASP A 120 24.51 -16.14 2.81
CA ASP A 120 25.95 -16.05 2.61
C ASP A 120 26.29 -16.03 1.11
N MET A 121 25.69 -16.90 0.31
CA MET A 121 25.87 -16.89 -1.15
C MET A 121 25.48 -15.54 -1.75
N PHE A 122 24.36 -14.96 -1.29
CA PHE A 122 23.89 -13.68 -1.80
C PHE A 122 24.89 -12.55 -1.54
N VAL A 123 25.37 -12.45 -0.31
CA VAL A 123 26.25 -11.38 0.14
C VAL A 123 27.70 -11.60 -0.29
N GLU A 124 28.22 -12.83 -0.16
CA GLU A 124 29.64 -13.12 -0.36
C GLU A 124 29.98 -13.50 -1.81
N GLU A 125 29.02 -14.02 -2.59
CA GLU A 125 29.26 -14.46 -3.97
C GLU A 125 28.48 -13.61 -5.00
N LEU A 126 27.15 -13.49 -4.89
CA LEU A 126 26.34 -12.84 -5.91
C LEU A 126 26.63 -11.35 -6.02
N VAL A 127 26.63 -10.61 -4.91
CA VAL A 127 26.87 -9.15 -4.94
C VAL A 127 28.24 -8.82 -5.52
N PRO A 128 29.36 -9.43 -5.06
CA PRO A 128 30.67 -9.19 -5.66
C PRO A 128 30.76 -9.63 -7.13
N PHE A 129 30.10 -10.72 -7.51
CA PHE A 129 30.04 -11.16 -8.88
C PHE A 129 29.38 -10.12 -9.80
N ILE A 130 28.22 -9.56 -9.39
CA ILE A 130 27.51 -8.52 -10.14
C ILE A 130 28.35 -7.26 -10.26
N ASP A 131 29.04 -6.84 -9.20
CA ASP A 131 29.93 -5.68 -9.23
C ASP A 131 31.12 -5.86 -10.19
N ASN A 132 31.63 -7.08 -10.32
CA ASN A 132 32.69 -7.39 -11.26
C ASN A 132 32.20 -7.52 -12.70
N GLN A 133 30.95 -7.95 -12.91
CA GLN A 133 30.40 -8.23 -14.22
C GLN A 133 29.81 -7.00 -14.90
N TYR A 134 29.26 -6.05 -14.12
CA TYR A 134 28.55 -4.87 -14.61
C TYR A 134 29.16 -3.58 -14.05
N ARG A 135 28.86 -2.45 -14.71
CA ARG A 135 29.30 -1.12 -14.26
C ARG A 135 28.43 -0.62 -13.11
N THR A 136 28.64 -1.18 -11.95
CA THR A 136 27.93 -0.80 -10.73
C THR A 136 28.65 0.28 -9.95
N ILE A 137 27.89 1.04 -9.15
CA ILE A 137 28.44 1.84 -8.04
C ILE A 137 28.50 0.91 -6.83
N ALA A 138 29.69 0.35 -6.58
CA ALA A 138 29.88 -0.77 -5.67
C ALA A 138 30.02 -0.32 -4.20
N ASP A 139 28.97 0.34 -3.66
CA ASP A 139 28.88 0.70 -2.24
C ASP A 139 27.45 0.49 -1.72
N SER A 140 27.26 0.42 -0.41
CA SER A 140 25.97 0.13 0.23
C SER A 140 24.90 1.19 -0.07
N LYS A 141 25.28 2.46 -0.24
CA LYS A 141 24.35 3.56 -0.48
C LYS A 141 23.68 3.49 -1.86
N HIS A 142 24.28 2.73 -2.78
CA HIS A 142 23.78 2.54 -4.14
C HIS A 142 23.32 1.10 -4.39
N ARG A 143 23.01 0.33 -3.33
CA ARG A 143 22.38 -0.99 -3.42
C ARG A 143 21.07 -1.03 -2.67
N ALA A 144 20.00 -1.42 -3.37
CA ALA A 144 18.68 -1.64 -2.83
C ALA A 144 18.27 -3.10 -2.97
N VAL A 145 17.42 -3.56 -2.06
CA VAL A 145 16.70 -4.83 -2.19
C VAL A 145 15.21 -4.53 -2.19
N MET A 146 14.49 -4.99 -3.21
CA MET A 146 13.04 -4.93 -3.33
C MET A 146 12.51 -6.33 -3.60
N GLY A 147 11.35 -6.67 -3.04
CA GLY A 147 10.75 -7.98 -3.28
C GLY A 147 9.34 -8.07 -2.77
N TYR A 148 8.60 -9.09 -3.21
CA TYR A 148 7.23 -9.37 -2.76
C TYR A 148 7.13 -10.72 -2.07
N SER A 149 6.22 -10.84 -1.09
CA SER A 149 5.94 -12.10 -0.40
C SER A 149 7.18 -12.67 0.28
N MET A 150 7.62 -13.88 -0.08
CA MET A 150 8.91 -14.46 0.32
C MET A 150 10.07 -13.50 -0.01
N GLY A 151 10.04 -12.87 -1.19
CA GLY A 151 11.00 -11.83 -1.58
C GLY A 151 10.87 -10.55 -0.76
N GLY A 152 9.68 -10.21 -0.29
CA GLY A 152 9.45 -9.13 0.66
C GLY A 152 10.12 -9.40 2.00
N PHE A 153 10.08 -10.63 2.49
CA PHE A 153 10.84 -11.04 3.66
C PHE A 153 12.35 -10.86 3.43
N GLY A 154 12.88 -11.37 2.31
CA GLY A 154 14.28 -11.17 1.94
C GLY A 154 14.67 -9.71 1.80
N ALA A 155 13.79 -8.88 1.20
CA ALA A 155 14.02 -7.45 1.02
C ALA A 155 14.07 -6.68 2.36
N LEU A 156 13.39 -7.18 3.39
CA LEU A 156 13.47 -6.63 4.75
C LEU A 156 14.74 -7.05 5.47
N ILE A 157 15.03 -8.37 5.49
CA ILE A 157 16.10 -8.89 6.34
C ILE A 157 17.50 -8.63 5.79
N LEU A 158 17.72 -8.77 4.48
CA LEU A 158 19.07 -8.61 3.92
C LEU A 158 19.66 -7.22 4.21
N PRO A 159 18.96 -6.08 3.96
CA PRO A 159 19.51 -4.77 4.34
C PRO A 159 19.60 -4.55 5.85
N ALA A 160 18.70 -5.12 6.64
CA ALA A 160 18.73 -4.96 8.11
C ALA A 160 19.90 -5.73 8.76
N LEU A 161 20.24 -6.91 8.21
CA LEU A 161 21.34 -7.73 8.72
C LEU A 161 22.70 -7.33 8.12
N HIS A 162 22.74 -6.81 6.89
CA HIS A 162 23.94 -6.42 6.14
C HIS A 162 23.94 -4.92 5.75
N PRO A 163 23.93 -3.99 6.70
CA PRO A 163 23.89 -2.54 6.42
C PRO A 163 25.19 -2.02 5.74
N ASP A 164 26.27 -2.78 5.82
CA ASP A 164 27.52 -2.52 5.09
C ASP A 164 27.44 -2.87 3.59
N VAL A 165 26.46 -3.70 3.21
CA VAL A 165 26.22 -4.11 1.82
C VAL A 165 25.04 -3.37 1.19
N PHE A 166 23.97 -3.14 1.93
CA PHE A 166 22.72 -2.52 1.46
C PHE A 166 22.25 -1.41 2.39
N SER A 167 21.67 -0.35 1.85
CA SER A 167 21.07 0.71 2.67
C SER A 167 19.58 0.97 2.35
N VAL A 168 19.05 0.39 1.27
CA VAL A 168 17.67 0.61 0.84
C VAL A 168 16.90 -0.71 0.81
N SER A 169 15.74 -0.72 1.47
CA SER A 169 14.86 -1.87 1.66
C SER A 169 13.44 -1.52 1.22
N VAL A 170 12.90 -2.28 0.27
CA VAL A 170 11.55 -2.08 -0.26
C VAL A 170 10.78 -3.41 -0.25
N PRO A 171 10.34 -3.86 0.92
CA PRO A 171 9.52 -5.06 1.04
C PRO A 171 8.05 -4.79 0.69
N LEU A 172 7.49 -5.60 -0.19
CA LEU A 172 6.10 -5.58 -0.59
C LEU A 172 5.40 -6.86 -0.09
N SER A 173 4.22 -6.73 0.51
CA SER A 173 3.42 -7.87 0.96
C SER A 173 4.25 -8.89 1.75
N ILE A 174 4.90 -8.46 2.83
CA ILE A 174 5.94 -9.24 3.51
C ILE A 174 5.39 -10.57 4.03
N SER A 175 5.95 -11.68 3.56
CA SER A 175 5.62 -13.01 4.10
C SER A 175 6.34 -13.26 5.44
N VAL A 176 6.01 -12.45 6.43
CA VAL A 176 6.47 -12.57 7.82
C VAL A 176 5.35 -13.15 8.69
N ARG A 177 5.69 -13.72 9.82
CA ARG A 177 4.73 -14.20 10.83
C ARG A 177 5.14 -13.66 12.20
N THR A 178 4.15 -13.41 13.05
CA THR A 178 4.38 -13.16 14.48
C THR A 178 4.77 -14.45 15.19
N ASP A 179 5.32 -14.35 16.40
CA ASP A 179 5.61 -15.52 17.24
C ASP A 179 4.36 -16.39 17.44
N GLU A 180 3.21 -15.75 17.71
CA GLU A 180 1.94 -16.45 17.90
C GLU A 180 1.52 -17.25 16.65
N GLN A 181 1.65 -16.65 15.46
CA GLN A 181 1.34 -17.32 14.21
C GLN A 181 2.25 -18.54 13.98
N TYR A 182 3.58 -18.43 14.24
CA TYR A 182 4.48 -19.56 14.13
C TYR A 182 4.21 -20.65 15.18
N MET A 183 3.90 -20.27 16.43
CA MET A 183 3.58 -21.23 17.48
C MET A 183 2.32 -22.03 17.19
N THR A 184 1.36 -21.42 16.49
CA THR A 184 0.03 -22.02 16.20
C THR A 184 -0.10 -22.56 14.77
N GLU A 185 0.93 -22.42 13.93
CA GLU A 185 0.93 -22.91 12.56
C GLU A 185 0.61 -24.41 12.49
N ASP A 186 -0.03 -24.86 11.40
CA ASP A 186 -0.27 -26.30 11.18
C ASP A 186 1.04 -27.09 11.21
N ALA A 187 0.99 -28.29 11.79
CA ALA A 187 2.17 -29.10 11.97
C ALA A 187 2.81 -29.54 10.64
N SER A 188 2.02 -29.77 9.59
CA SER A 188 2.53 -30.14 8.27
C SER A 188 3.23 -28.95 7.62
N GLU A 189 2.57 -27.77 7.60
CA GLU A 189 3.16 -26.53 7.05
C GLU A 189 4.42 -26.13 7.80
N TRP A 190 4.39 -26.21 9.14
CA TRP A 190 5.57 -25.95 9.95
C TRP A 190 6.74 -26.83 9.54
N ASN A 191 6.55 -28.16 9.48
CA ASN A 191 7.62 -29.10 9.22
C ASN A 191 8.19 -28.98 7.80
N GLU A 192 7.32 -28.75 6.82
CA GLU A 192 7.72 -28.69 5.41
C GLU A 192 8.42 -27.38 5.04
N GLN A 193 8.07 -26.28 5.68
CA GLN A 193 8.57 -24.94 5.34
C GLN A 193 9.39 -24.33 6.48
N TRP A 194 8.74 -23.89 7.54
CA TRP A 194 9.35 -23.04 8.57
C TRP A 194 10.34 -23.77 9.45
N GLY A 195 10.00 -24.97 9.89
CA GLY A 195 10.88 -25.80 10.72
C GLY A 195 12.18 -26.17 10.01
N ARG A 196 12.15 -26.33 8.69
CA ARG A 196 13.34 -26.56 7.88
C ARG A 196 14.24 -25.32 7.83
N LEU A 197 13.64 -24.16 7.69
CA LEU A 197 14.37 -22.89 7.59
C LEU A 197 14.92 -22.43 8.96
N PHE A 198 14.09 -22.48 9.97
CA PHE A 198 14.37 -21.86 11.27
C PHE A 198 14.65 -22.86 12.40
N GLY A 199 14.57 -24.17 12.14
CA GLY A 199 14.68 -25.21 13.14
C GLY A 199 13.35 -25.56 13.78
N GLY A 200 13.37 -26.55 14.68
CA GLY A 200 12.16 -26.95 15.39
C GLY A 200 11.22 -27.88 14.60
N VAL A 201 11.71 -28.60 13.57
CA VAL A 201 10.95 -29.68 12.91
C VAL A 201 10.42 -30.67 13.94
N GLY A 202 9.12 -30.99 13.88
CA GLY A 202 8.43 -31.85 14.85
C GLY A 202 8.11 -31.17 16.19
N LYS A 203 8.46 -29.90 16.38
CA LYS A 203 8.15 -29.12 17.59
C LYS A 203 6.79 -28.44 17.49
N ILE A 204 6.27 -28.04 18.65
CA ILE A 204 4.99 -27.31 18.80
C ILE A 204 5.17 -26.11 19.73
N GLY A 205 4.31 -25.13 19.59
CA GLY A 205 4.27 -23.96 20.46
C GLY A 205 5.63 -23.24 20.53
N GLN A 206 6.03 -22.86 21.72
CA GLN A 206 7.27 -22.09 21.95
C GLN A 206 8.56 -22.79 21.53
N ASP A 207 8.57 -24.13 21.47
CA ASP A 207 9.77 -24.88 21.05
C ASP A 207 10.11 -24.67 19.56
N ARG A 208 9.19 -24.08 18.78
CA ARG A 208 9.40 -23.65 17.40
C ARG A 208 10.26 -22.38 17.29
N LEU A 209 10.27 -21.55 18.34
CA LEU A 209 10.96 -20.26 18.36
C LEU A 209 12.43 -20.45 18.77
N THR A 210 13.19 -21.09 17.90
CA THR A 210 14.63 -21.36 18.11
C THR A 210 15.44 -20.07 18.13
N ASP A 211 16.70 -20.11 18.57
CA ASP A 211 17.58 -18.93 18.49
C ASP A 211 17.85 -18.55 17.03
N HIS A 212 18.00 -19.52 16.14
CA HIS A 212 18.10 -19.27 14.70
C HIS A 212 16.87 -18.56 14.12
N TYR A 213 15.64 -18.96 14.52
CA TYR A 213 14.44 -18.22 14.18
C TYR A 213 14.52 -16.75 14.61
N LYS A 214 14.96 -16.50 15.85
CA LYS A 214 15.02 -15.14 16.41
C LYS A 214 16.03 -14.25 15.69
N GLU A 215 17.10 -14.82 15.15
CA GLU A 215 18.08 -14.10 14.33
C GLU A 215 17.46 -13.54 13.05
N TYR A 216 16.49 -14.24 12.45
CA TYR A 216 15.81 -13.83 11.22
C TYR A 216 14.45 -13.17 11.43
N SER A 217 13.90 -13.24 12.64
CA SER A 217 12.60 -12.63 12.92
C SER A 217 12.72 -11.12 13.11
N PRO A 218 12.05 -10.28 12.27
CA PRO A 218 12.10 -8.83 12.44
C PRO A 218 11.52 -8.39 13.78
N PHE A 219 10.58 -9.13 14.35
CA PHE A 219 10.05 -8.87 15.68
C PHE A 219 11.08 -9.03 16.80
N HIS A 220 12.13 -9.82 16.57
CA HIS A 220 13.22 -10.04 17.52
C HIS A 220 14.41 -9.12 17.25
N PHE A 221 14.96 -9.10 16.04
CA PHE A 221 16.19 -8.35 15.79
C PHE A 221 16.00 -6.82 15.87
N PHE A 222 14.82 -6.29 15.53
CA PHE A 222 14.54 -4.87 15.73
C PHE A 222 14.40 -4.51 17.23
N ARG A 223 13.77 -5.38 18.03
CA ARG A 223 13.66 -5.16 19.49
C ARG A 223 14.97 -5.30 20.23
N GLN A 224 15.83 -6.24 19.83
CA GLN A 224 17.08 -6.55 20.52
C GLN A 224 18.25 -5.68 20.06
N GLY A 225 18.15 -5.11 18.84
CA GLY A 225 19.18 -4.24 18.28
C GLY A 225 19.15 -2.83 18.89
N ASP A 226 20.33 -2.18 18.97
CA ASP A 226 20.35 -0.73 19.18
C ASP A 226 19.64 -0.07 17.97
N PRO A 227 18.58 0.75 18.17
CA PRO A 227 17.89 1.45 17.07
C PRO A 227 18.84 2.26 16.17
N LYS A 228 19.98 2.70 16.70
CA LYS A 228 21.02 3.39 15.92
C LYS A 228 21.63 2.53 14.82
N ARG A 229 21.56 1.21 14.93
CA ARG A 229 22.01 0.28 13.87
C ARG A 229 21.20 0.47 12.59
N PHE A 230 19.95 0.91 12.71
CA PHE A 230 19.02 1.06 11.58
C PHE A 230 18.84 2.52 11.15
N ILE A 231 19.66 3.45 11.66
CA ILE A 231 19.49 4.88 11.40
C ILE A 231 19.70 5.24 9.92
N ASP A 232 20.56 4.50 9.24
CA ASP A 232 20.88 4.69 7.81
C ASP A 232 20.05 3.79 6.90
N LEU A 233 19.21 2.89 7.46
CA LEU A 233 18.32 2.04 6.70
C LEU A 233 17.15 2.88 6.15
N ARG A 234 17.04 2.91 4.83
CA ARG A 234 15.94 3.53 4.09
C ARG A 234 14.90 2.45 3.81
N LEU A 235 13.76 2.52 4.48
CA LEU A 235 12.75 1.45 4.48
C LEU A 235 11.40 1.96 3.96
N PHE A 236 10.86 1.30 2.94
CA PHE A 236 9.53 1.55 2.37
C PHE A 236 8.75 0.23 2.33
N ILE A 237 7.70 0.11 3.10
CA ILE A 237 6.84 -1.07 3.22
C ILE A 237 5.51 -0.78 2.55
N ASP A 238 5.01 -1.71 1.73
CA ASP A 238 3.74 -1.56 1.01
C ASP A 238 2.98 -2.89 0.95
N ASN A 239 1.73 -2.91 1.38
CA ASN A 239 0.90 -4.10 1.47
C ASN A 239 -0.50 -3.84 0.93
N GLY A 240 -1.17 -4.90 0.47
CA GLY A 240 -2.60 -4.87 0.19
C GLY A 240 -3.44 -5.06 1.45
N ASP A 241 -4.62 -4.45 1.51
CA ASP A 241 -5.54 -4.63 2.65
C ASP A 241 -6.25 -5.99 2.63
N ASP A 242 -6.24 -6.69 1.50
CA ASP A 242 -6.80 -8.05 1.34
C ASP A 242 -5.75 -9.19 1.48
N GLU A 243 -4.64 -8.95 2.15
CA GLU A 243 -3.53 -9.91 2.34
C GLU A 243 -3.80 -11.04 3.35
N HIS A 244 -5.03 -11.20 3.83
CA HIS A 244 -5.46 -12.24 4.77
C HIS A 244 -4.55 -12.37 6.01
N THR A 245 -3.85 -13.50 6.16
CA THR A 245 -2.97 -13.77 7.32
C THR A 245 -1.78 -12.82 7.43
N LEU A 246 -1.36 -12.17 6.34
CA LEU A 246 -0.25 -11.23 6.33
C LEU A 246 -0.65 -9.86 6.88
N CYS A 247 -1.94 -9.49 6.86
CA CYS A 247 -2.41 -8.23 7.43
C CYS A 247 -1.93 -8.06 8.87
N ARG A 248 -2.16 -9.07 9.74
CA ARG A 248 -1.76 -9.04 11.14
C ARG A 248 -0.25 -8.78 11.29
N SER A 249 0.56 -9.60 10.68
CA SER A 249 2.02 -9.53 10.89
C SER A 249 2.64 -8.27 10.29
N ASN A 250 2.13 -7.76 9.17
CA ASN A 250 2.61 -6.51 8.59
C ASN A 250 2.20 -5.29 9.41
N GLU A 251 0.96 -5.25 9.93
CA GLU A 251 0.51 -4.19 10.84
C GLU A 251 1.28 -4.21 12.16
N GLU A 252 1.42 -5.37 12.81
CA GLU A 252 2.20 -5.48 14.04
C GLU A 252 3.68 -5.10 13.85
N LEU A 253 4.25 -5.40 12.68
CA LEU A 253 5.61 -4.96 12.33
C LEU A 253 5.68 -3.44 12.16
N HIS A 254 4.73 -2.82 11.46
CA HIS A 254 4.63 -1.37 11.34
C HIS A 254 4.54 -0.69 12.71
N ILE A 255 3.64 -1.16 13.57
CA ILE A 255 3.49 -0.65 14.94
C ILE A 255 4.81 -0.77 15.70
N LEU A 256 5.45 -1.94 15.64
CA LEU A 256 6.75 -2.16 16.30
C LEU A 256 7.82 -1.17 15.82
N LEU A 257 7.95 -0.97 14.53
CA LEU A 257 8.94 -0.07 13.95
C LEU A 257 8.71 1.39 14.38
N ARG A 258 7.42 1.82 14.42
CA ARG A 258 7.05 3.15 14.95
C ARG A 258 7.37 3.30 16.42
N ASP A 259 7.00 2.31 17.25
CA ASP A 259 7.28 2.31 18.70
C ASP A 259 8.78 2.38 19.01
N LEU A 260 9.61 1.76 18.17
CA LEU A 260 11.07 1.80 18.29
C LEU A 260 11.70 3.06 17.68
N GLY A 261 10.92 3.94 17.06
CA GLY A 261 11.42 5.13 16.38
C GLY A 261 12.24 4.83 15.12
N ILE A 262 12.07 3.66 14.51
CA ILE A 262 12.74 3.28 13.26
C ILE A 262 11.97 3.95 12.10
N ARG A 263 12.65 4.84 11.39
CA ARG A 263 12.05 5.57 10.28
C ARG A 263 11.73 4.64 9.11
N HIS A 264 10.51 4.71 8.64
CA HIS A 264 10.05 3.98 7.46
C HIS A 264 8.81 4.65 6.86
N GLU A 265 8.61 4.43 5.58
CA GLU A 265 7.36 4.67 4.87
C GLU A 265 6.49 3.42 4.98
N TYR A 266 5.20 3.59 5.18
CA TYR A 266 4.24 2.48 5.26
C TYR A 266 2.99 2.78 4.44
N ARG A 267 2.62 1.86 3.56
CA ARG A 267 1.42 1.99 2.73
C ARG A 267 0.55 0.74 2.83
N VAL A 268 -0.75 0.95 2.92
CA VAL A 268 -1.76 -0.08 2.70
C VAL A 268 -2.75 0.45 1.67
N ARG A 269 -2.91 -0.31 0.57
CA ARG A 269 -3.77 0.06 -0.55
C ARG A 269 -4.77 -1.04 -0.85
N ASP A 270 -5.81 -0.71 -1.63
CA ASP A 270 -6.77 -1.67 -2.15
C ASP A 270 -6.08 -2.78 -2.95
N GLY A 271 -6.31 -4.02 -2.56
CA GLY A 271 -5.86 -5.21 -3.27
C GLY A 271 -5.26 -6.29 -2.39
N GLY A 272 -4.94 -7.41 -3.02
CA GLY A 272 -4.44 -8.62 -2.37
C GLY A 272 -3.08 -9.07 -2.88
N HIS A 273 -2.77 -10.34 -2.62
CA HIS A 273 -1.47 -10.94 -2.84
C HIS A 273 -1.21 -11.32 -4.31
N GLU A 274 -1.11 -10.32 -5.20
CA GLU A 274 -1.00 -10.53 -6.64
C GLU A 274 -0.18 -9.46 -7.39
N PHE A 275 0.27 -9.80 -8.60
CA PHE A 275 1.07 -8.88 -9.41
C PHE A 275 0.34 -7.61 -9.86
N SER A 276 -0.98 -7.61 -9.95
CA SER A 276 -1.76 -6.40 -10.20
C SER A 276 -1.50 -5.36 -9.12
N TYR A 277 -1.51 -5.80 -7.86
CA TYR A 277 -1.17 -4.98 -6.71
C TYR A 277 0.30 -4.52 -6.74
N TRP A 278 1.26 -5.44 -6.83
CA TRP A 278 2.69 -5.10 -6.79
C TRP A 278 3.11 -4.17 -7.93
N ARG A 279 2.49 -4.29 -9.12
CA ARG A 279 2.70 -3.32 -10.20
C ARG A 279 2.21 -1.92 -9.86
N SER A 280 1.10 -1.79 -9.13
CA SER A 280 0.58 -0.49 -8.71
C SER A 280 1.48 0.20 -7.68
N ALA A 281 2.22 -0.58 -6.89
CA ALA A 281 3.20 -0.08 -5.91
C ALA A 281 4.52 0.38 -6.56
N LEU A 282 4.89 -0.16 -7.74
CA LEU A 282 6.19 0.10 -8.38
C LEU A 282 6.55 1.57 -8.57
N PRO A 283 5.67 2.48 -9.04
CA PRO A 283 6.05 3.88 -9.20
C PRO A 283 6.59 4.50 -7.91
N ASN A 284 5.88 4.36 -6.80
CA ASN A 284 6.30 4.89 -5.50
C ASN A 284 7.58 4.21 -4.98
N ALA A 285 7.65 2.88 -5.12
CA ALA A 285 8.83 2.09 -4.74
C ALA A 285 10.09 2.53 -5.50
N LEU A 286 10.00 2.74 -6.82
CA LEU A 286 11.13 3.19 -7.64
C LEU A 286 11.52 4.64 -7.35
N HIS A 287 10.56 5.54 -7.07
CA HIS A 287 10.83 6.89 -6.61
C HIS A 287 11.58 6.88 -5.28
N PHE A 288 11.10 6.10 -4.31
CA PHE A 288 11.77 5.97 -3.02
C PHE A 288 13.21 5.46 -3.15
N ILE A 289 13.44 4.45 -4.00
CA ILE A 289 14.77 3.91 -4.27
C ILE A 289 15.66 4.98 -4.93
N SER A 290 15.14 5.71 -5.93
CA SER A 290 15.91 6.75 -6.63
C SER A 290 16.33 7.88 -5.70
N ASP A 291 15.40 8.41 -4.90
CA ASP A 291 15.69 9.45 -3.91
C ASP A 291 16.71 8.98 -2.87
N SER A 292 16.57 7.71 -2.45
CA SER A 292 17.52 7.10 -1.52
C SER A 292 18.93 7.02 -2.07
N PHE A 293 19.10 6.67 -3.35
CA PHE A 293 20.40 6.62 -4.02
C PHE A 293 21.02 8.00 -4.22
N GLU A 294 20.21 9.03 -4.37
CA GLU A 294 20.67 10.41 -4.45
C GLU A 294 20.98 11.03 -3.08
N GLY A 295 20.66 10.31 -1.99
CA GLY A 295 20.83 10.80 -0.62
C GLY A 295 19.77 11.83 -0.20
N GLU A 296 18.71 11.97 -1.00
CA GLU A 296 17.65 12.93 -0.76
C GLU A 296 16.52 12.33 0.12
N PRO A 297 15.76 13.16 0.83
CA PRO A 297 14.50 12.72 1.43
C PRO A 297 13.53 12.20 0.37
N TYR A 298 12.68 11.25 0.76
CA TYR A 298 11.61 10.79 -0.13
C TYR A 298 10.71 11.98 -0.53
N ARG A 299 10.54 12.19 -1.83
CA ARG A 299 9.74 13.30 -2.37
C ARG A 299 8.23 13.10 -2.22
N GLY A 300 7.81 11.95 -1.72
CA GLY A 300 6.43 11.56 -1.58
C GLY A 300 5.91 10.69 -2.72
N ASP A 301 4.71 10.17 -2.51
CA ASP A 301 4.02 9.28 -3.44
C ASP A 301 3.76 9.99 -4.78
N VAL A 302 3.87 9.21 -5.87
CA VAL A 302 3.61 9.72 -7.23
C VAL A 302 2.14 10.10 -7.35
N VAL A 303 1.87 11.39 -7.26
CA VAL A 303 0.54 11.93 -7.50
C VAL A 303 0.41 12.20 -9.00
N GLN A 304 -0.55 11.58 -9.67
CA GLN A 304 -0.91 12.00 -11.01
C GLN A 304 -1.37 13.47 -10.94
N GLN A 305 -0.52 14.40 -11.39
CA GLN A 305 -0.81 15.83 -11.37
C GLN A 305 -1.99 16.11 -12.30
N GLY A 306 -3.20 15.93 -11.79
CA GLY A 306 -4.40 16.47 -12.41
C GLY A 306 -4.32 18.00 -12.39
N LYS A 307 -4.75 18.66 -13.48
CA LYS A 307 -4.92 20.13 -13.48
C LYS A 307 -5.70 20.52 -12.24
N LYS A 308 -5.23 21.54 -11.49
CA LYS A 308 -5.96 22.09 -10.34
C LYS A 308 -7.41 22.39 -10.76
N LYS A 309 -8.34 21.53 -10.40
CA LYS A 309 -9.77 21.72 -10.69
C LYS A 309 -10.31 22.81 -9.76
N LYS A 310 -11.03 23.77 -10.34
CA LYS A 310 -11.79 24.73 -9.53
C LYS A 310 -13.15 24.10 -9.24
N TYR A 311 -13.38 23.72 -8.00
CA TYR A 311 -14.63 23.13 -7.58
C TYR A 311 -15.74 24.17 -7.42
N PRO A 312 -17.03 23.80 -7.68
CA PRO A 312 -18.16 24.65 -7.41
C PRO A 312 -18.24 24.98 -5.91
N LYS A 313 -18.92 26.10 -5.60
CA LYS A 313 -19.22 26.48 -4.22
C LYS A 313 -20.74 26.34 -4.04
N PRO A 314 -21.22 25.14 -3.62
CA PRO A 314 -22.63 24.96 -3.36
C PRO A 314 -23.10 25.79 -2.16
N ASP A 315 -24.39 26.16 -2.15
CA ASP A 315 -24.99 26.80 -1.01
C ASP A 315 -25.03 25.86 0.19
N MET A 316 -24.61 26.36 1.33
CA MET A 316 -24.66 25.67 2.61
C MET A 316 -25.78 26.27 3.45
N MET A 317 -26.75 25.45 3.83
CA MET A 317 -27.91 25.89 4.63
C MET A 317 -27.68 25.52 6.10
N ASP A 318 -27.45 26.52 6.94
CA ASP A 318 -27.34 26.34 8.38
C ASP A 318 -28.72 26.10 9.02
N LYS A 319 -28.83 25.07 9.82
CA LYS A 319 -30.01 24.64 10.56
C LYS A 319 -29.82 24.79 12.10
N GLY A 320 -28.72 25.42 12.51
CA GLY A 320 -28.35 25.63 13.90
C GLY A 320 -27.46 24.52 14.45
N ASN A 321 -27.94 23.27 14.52
CA ASN A 321 -27.18 22.13 14.99
C ASN A 321 -26.56 21.26 13.86
N TYR A 322 -26.88 21.56 12.59
CA TYR A 322 -26.25 20.93 11.43
C TYR A 322 -26.26 21.87 10.21
N VAL A 323 -25.38 21.60 9.27
CA VAL A 323 -25.35 22.31 7.98
C VAL A 323 -25.72 21.32 6.88
N VAL A 324 -26.70 21.67 6.02
CA VAL A 324 -27.11 20.81 4.91
C VAL A 324 -26.72 21.42 3.56
N VAL A 325 -26.25 20.54 2.64
CA VAL A 325 -25.97 20.89 1.24
C VAL A 325 -26.78 19.95 0.36
N PHE A 326 -27.63 20.51 -0.46
CA PHE A 326 -28.44 19.75 -1.40
C PHE A 326 -27.70 19.51 -2.73
N PRO A 327 -28.00 18.41 -3.46
CA PRO A 327 -27.33 18.12 -4.73
C PRO A 327 -27.68 19.13 -5.84
N PRO A 328 -26.88 19.21 -6.90
CA PRO A 328 -27.21 20.03 -8.07
C PRO A 328 -28.60 19.68 -8.63
N GLY A 329 -29.41 20.71 -8.92
CA GLY A 329 -30.76 20.54 -9.44
C GLY A 329 -31.81 20.03 -8.44
N TYR A 330 -31.54 20.15 -7.14
CA TYR A 330 -32.44 19.73 -6.08
C TYR A 330 -33.84 20.41 -6.18
N ASP A 331 -33.90 21.71 -6.40
CA ASP A 331 -35.15 22.49 -6.40
C ASP A 331 -36.14 22.12 -7.52
N VAL A 332 -35.65 21.53 -8.60
CA VAL A 332 -36.46 21.09 -9.74
C VAL A 332 -36.73 19.58 -9.76
N ALA A 333 -36.18 18.86 -8.77
CA ALA A 333 -36.30 17.42 -8.73
C ALA A 333 -37.57 16.97 -7.98
N SER A 334 -38.30 16.04 -8.59
CA SER A 334 -39.43 15.36 -7.93
C SER A 334 -39.03 14.07 -7.21
N ARG A 335 -37.74 13.70 -7.26
CA ARG A 335 -37.19 12.47 -6.67
C ARG A 335 -36.59 12.72 -5.30
N ARG A 336 -36.45 11.65 -4.52
CA ARG A 336 -35.75 11.67 -3.23
C ARG A 336 -34.29 11.23 -3.36
N PHE A 337 -33.42 11.75 -2.49
CA PHE A 337 -31.97 11.59 -2.55
C PHE A 337 -31.44 10.89 -1.30
N PRO A 338 -30.44 10.00 -1.44
CA PRO A 338 -29.71 9.46 -0.30
C PRO A 338 -28.91 10.54 0.41
N THR A 339 -28.58 10.28 1.68
CA THR A 339 -27.93 11.26 2.55
C THR A 339 -26.62 10.71 3.13
N VAL A 340 -25.58 11.52 3.11
CA VAL A 340 -24.30 11.28 3.77
C VAL A 340 -24.18 12.24 4.95
N TYR A 341 -23.99 11.72 6.16
CA TYR A 341 -23.80 12.46 7.40
C TYR A 341 -22.31 12.50 7.73
N LEU A 342 -21.74 13.71 7.78
CA LEU A 342 -20.31 13.96 7.96
C LEU A 342 -20.05 14.53 9.35
N PHE A 343 -19.38 13.76 10.19
CA PHE A 343 -19.01 14.12 11.55
C PHE A 343 -17.62 14.73 11.63
N GLY A 344 -17.49 15.84 12.31
CA GLY A 344 -16.21 16.49 12.61
C GLY A 344 -16.37 17.99 12.82
N ASP A 345 -15.59 18.53 13.73
CA ASP A 345 -15.53 19.98 13.94
C ASP A 345 -14.70 20.62 12.84
N MET A 346 -15.38 21.13 11.83
CA MET A 346 -14.78 21.67 10.61
C MET A 346 -15.12 23.14 10.45
N GLU A 347 -14.12 23.92 10.04
CA GLU A 347 -14.35 25.28 9.54
C GLU A 347 -15.21 25.27 8.27
N ASP A 348 -15.95 26.34 8.02
CA ASP A 348 -16.82 26.46 6.85
C ASP A 348 -16.07 26.36 5.52
N SER A 349 -14.81 26.78 5.50
CA SER A 349 -13.92 26.63 4.35
C SER A 349 -13.70 25.16 3.98
N ARG A 350 -13.51 24.27 4.97
CA ARG A 350 -13.33 22.82 4.79
C ARG A 350 -14.64 22.16 4.37
N LYS A 351 -15.76 22.50 5.04
CA LYS A 351 -17.09 22.01 4.62
C LYS A 351 -17.39 22.39 3.17
N GLN A 352 -17.08 23.63 2.78
CA GLN A 352 -17.26 24.13 1.42
C GLN A 352 -16.38 23.37 0.40
N ALA A 353 -15.14 23.04 0.77
CA ALA A 353 -14.22 22.29 -0.10
C ALA A 353 -14.72 20.86 -0.34
N ILE A 354 -15.14 20.15 0.72
CA ILE A 354 -15.70 18.80 0.65
C ILE A 354 -16.99 18.80 -0.18
N ALA A 355 -17.90 19.72 0.10
CA ALA A 355 -19.16 19.87 -0.64
C ALA A 355 -18.92 20.20 -2.12
N GLY A 356 -17.94 21.05 -2.42
CA GLY A 356 -17.55 21.40 -3.78
C GLY A 356 -17.01 20.22 -4.57
N LEU A 357 -16.16 19.38 -3.95
CA LEU A 357 -15.65 18.14 -4.55
C LEU A 357 -16.81 17.18 -4.90
N ALA A 358 -17.69 16.93 -3.93
CA ALA A 358 -18.84 16.05 -4.13
C ALA A 358 -19.79 16.59 -5.23
N HIS A 359 -20.08 17.89 -5.22
CA HIS A 359 -20.90 18.53 -6.27
C HIS A 359 -20.28 18.39 -7.65
N GLN A 360 -18.96 18.56 -7.79
CA GLN A 360 -18.28 18.33 -9.06
C GLN A 360 -18.45 16.89 -9.55
N GLY A 361 -18.26 15.91 -8.67
CA GLY A 361 -18.50 14.50 -9.00
C GLY A 361 -19.94 14.21 -9.41
N MET A 362 -20.94 14.87 -8.77
CA MET A 362 -22.34 14.75 -9.14
C MET A 362 -22.64 15.41 -10.52
N ILE A 363 -22.04 16.56 -10.82
CA ILE A 363 -22.17 17.25 -12.11
C ILE A 363 -21.54 16.43 -13.25
N GLU A 364 -20.39 15.83 -13.00
CA GLU A 364 -19.66 14.98 -13.96
C GLU A 364 -20.32 13.59 -14.14
N GLY A 365 -21.32 13.25 -13.30
CA GLY A 365 -21.98 11.93 -13.32
C GLY A 365 -21.15 10.79 -12.75
N ILE A 366 -20.05 11.10 -12.06
CA ILE A 366 -19.20 10.14 -11.34
C ILE A 366 -19.90 9.70 -10.05
N LEU A 367 -20.50 10.65 -9.33
CA LEU A 367 -21.29 10.39 -8.14
C LEU A 367 -22.79 10.52 -8.41
N PRO A 368 -23.63 9.70 -7.76
CA PRO A 368 -25.07 9.96 -7.74
C PRO A 368 -25.35 11.25 -6.96
N PRO A 369 -26.50 11.89 -7.19
CA PRO A 369 -26.89 13.04 -6.39
C PRO A 369 -27.11 12.64 -4.91
N LEU A 370 -26.39 13.30 -4.01
CA LEU A 370 -26.36 13.04 -2.57
C LEU A 370 -26.68 14.31 -1.79
N ILE A 371 -27.45 14.21 -0.72
CA ILE A 371 -27.56 15.25 0.31
C ILE A 371 -26.37 15.06 1.27
N LEU A 372 -25.65 16.15 1.58
CA LEU A 372 -24.58 16.16 2.56
C LEU A 372 -25.05 16.88 3.81
N VAL A 373 -24.83 16.28 4.97
CA VAL A 373 -25.19 16.85 6.28
C VAL A 373 -23.94 16.89 7.15
N PHE A 374 -23.45 18.08 7.42
CA PHE A 374 -22.29 18.30 8.29
C PHE A 374 -22.73 18.43 9.75
N LEU A 375 -22.12 17.67 10.62
CA LEU A 375 -22.43 17.52 12.03
C LEU A 375 -21.18 17.81 12.88
N SER A 376 -21.40 18.34 14.10
CA SER A 376 -20.34 18.37 15.10
C SER A 376 -19.90 16.95 15.47
N GLU A 377 -18.64 16.79 15.86
CA GLU A 377 -18.10 15.52 16.36
C GLU A 377 -18.87 14.98 17.57
N ASN A 378 -19.52 15.86 18.35
CA ASN A 378 -20.26 15.54 19.57
C ASN A 378 -21.77 15.43 19.38
N GLU A 379 -22.29 15.41 18.13
CA GLU A 379 -23.75 15.35 17.88
C GLU A 379 -24.35 14.02 18.39
N LYS A 380 -25.37 14.13 19.21
CA LYS A 380 -26.03 12.98 19.87
C LYS A 380 -27.47 12.74 19.40
N ASN A 381 -28.05 13.68 18.68
CA ASN A 381 -29.47 13.65 18.31
C ASN A 381 -29.68 13.25 16.84
N LEU A 382 -28.69 12.63 16.19
CA LEU A 382 -28.76 12.28 14.77
C LEU A 382 -29.99 11.41 14.47
N VAL A 383 -30.17 10.32 15.19
CA VAL A 383 -31.21 9.31 14.90
C VAL A 383 -32.59 9.79 15.36
N ASP A 384 -32.66 10.39 16.53
CA ASP A 384 -33.93 10.76 17.17
C ASP A 384 -34.51 12.09 16.67
N GLN A 385 -33.68 12.99 16.15
CA GLN A 385 -34.11 14.32 15.73
C GLN A 385 -33.72 14.66 14.30
N ILE A 386 -32.41 14.66 13.94
CA ILE A 386 -31.94 15.20 12.66
C ILE A 386 -32.42 14.37 11.46
N ILE A 387 -32.34 13.04 11.53
CA ILE A 387 -32.83 12.16 10.47
C ILE A 387 -34.34 12.35 10.23
N PRO A 388 -35.22 12.28 11.26
CA PRO A 388 -36.66 12.50 11.08
C PRO A 388 -36.98 13.90 10.55
N GLU A 389 -36.31 14.93 11.05
CA GLU A 389 -36.49 16.32 10.57
C GLU A 389 -36.14 16.45 9.09
N LEU A 390 -34.98 15.94 8.69
CA LEU A 390 -34.49 16.01 7.30
C LEU A 390 -35.40 15.22 6.36
N GLU A 391 -35.79 14.01 6.72
CA GLU A 391 -36.60 13.12 5.88
C GLU A 391 -38.05 13.58 5.71
N SER A 392 -38.61 14.27 6.73
CA SER A 392 -39.95 14.86 6.66
C SER A 392 -39.97 16.25 6.03
N GLY A 393 -38.91 17.03 6.21
CA GLY A 393 -38.81 18.42 5.74
C GLY A 393 -38.12 18.61 4.41
N SER A 394 -37.64 17.54 3.76
CA SER A 394 -36.88 17.62 2.51
C SER A 394 -37.14 16.40 1.59
N ASN A 395 -36.48 16.38 0.44
CA ASN A 395 -36.47 15.21 -0.46
C ASN A 395 -35.38 14.17 -0.05
N ALA A 396 -35.07 14.03 1.21
CA ALA A 396 -34.21 12.96 1.71
C ALA A 396 -34.94 11.61 1.61
N ARG A 397 -34.22 10.57 1.18
CA ARG A 397 -34.75 9.22 1.01
C ARG A 397 -34.67 8.47 2.32
N SER A 398 -35.80 7.94 2.79
CA SER A 398 -35.87 7.21 4.05
C SER A 398 -35.36 5.78 3.91
N GLY A 399 -34.81 5.25 5.03
CA GLY A 399 -34.35 3.88 5.16
C GLY A 399 -32.83 3.76 5.19
N TYR A 400 -32.35 2.75 5.95
CA TYR A 400 -30.90 2.59 6.24
C TYR A 400 -30.03 2.46 4.99
N ARG A 401 -30.55 1.86 3.90
CA ARG A 401 -29.83 1.70 2.63
C ARG A 401 -29.49 3.02 1.92
N PHE A 402 -30.10 4.12 2.35
CA PHE A 402 -29.92 5.44 1.76
C PHE A 402 -29.25 6.42 2.70
N ARG A 403 -28.68 5.91 3.81
CA ARG A 403 -27.94 6.71 4.79
C ARG A 403 -26.53 6.17 4.92
N ALA A 404 -25.55 7.05 4.79
CA ALA A 404 -24.15 6.75 4.98
C ALA A 404 -23.52 7.73 5.97
N LEU A 405 -22.41 7.31 6.57
CA LEU A 405 -21.62 8.08 7.53
C LEU A 405 -20.23 8.35 6.97
N MET A 406 -19.70 9.53 7.28
CA MET A 406 -18.28 9.85 7.17
C MET A 406 -17.85 10.53 8.46
N GLY A 407 -16.73 10.13 9.04
CA GLY A 407 -16.21 10.73 10.26
C GLY A 407 -14.75 11.13 10.11
N PHE A 408 -14.41 12.32 10.59
CA PHE A 408 -13.07 12.89 10.52
C PHE A 408 -12.52 13.03 11.91
N GLU A 409 -11.33 12.47 12.15
CA GLU A 409 -10.67 12.57 13.45
C GLU A 409 -11.59 12.11 14.59
N GLU A 410 -11.80 12.90 15.63
CA GLU A 410 -12.71 12.57 16.75
C GLU A 410 -14.15 12.32 16.28
N GLY A 411 -14.60 13.00 15.22
CA GLY A 411 -15.90 12.74 14.58
C GLY A 411 -16.04 11.34 14.02
N GLY A 412 -14.93 10.67 13.71
CA GLY A 412 -14.91 9.27 13.29
C GLY A 412 -15.38 8.30 14.39
N VAL A 413 -15.09 8.61 15.66
CA VAL A 413 -15.56 7.83 16.81
C VAL A 413 -17.09 7.89 16.90
N ALA A 414 -17.67 9.08 16.71
CA ALA A 414 -19.12 9.26 16.69
C ALA A 414 -19.75 8.52 15.50
N ALA A 415 -19.19 8.66 14.30
CA ALA A 415 -19.65 7.97 13.11
C ALA A 415 -19.64 6.45 13.29
N LEU A 416 -18.55 5.89 13.85
CA LEU A 416 -18.44 4.46 14.12
C LEU A 416 -19.50 3.96 15.11
N ARG A 417 -19.79 4.71 16.19
CA ARG A 417 -20.85 4.37 17.14
C ARG A 417 -22.23 4.30 16.46
N TYR A 418 -22.53 5.24 15.57
CA TYR A 418 -23.77 5.21 14.81
C TYR A 418 -23.81 4.06 13.78
N ALA A 419 -22.68 3.75 13.16
CA ALA A 419 -22.55 2.62 12.22
C ALA A 419 -22.86 1.26 12.87
N MET A 420 -22.64 1.14 14.19
CA MET A 420 -22.94 -0.06 14.97
C MET A 420 -24.43 -0.19 15.35
N MET A 421 -25.29 0.81 15.03
CA MET A 421 -26.72 0.72 15.28
C MET A 421 -27.41 -0.15 14.20
N PRO A 422 -28.24 -1.13 14.61
CA PRO A 422 -28.92 -2.01 13.66
C PRO A 422 -29.75 -1.25 12.63
N GLU A 423 -29.60 -1.61 11.36
CA GLU A 423 -30.46 -1.13 10.25
C GLU A 423 -30.65 0.40 10.22
N THR A 424 -29.61 1.15 10.58
CA THR A 424 -29.66 2.61 10.60
C THR A 424 -28.84 3.23 9.47
N PHE A 425 -27.68 2.67 9.16
CA PHE A 425 -26.77 3.13 8.10
C PHE A 425 -26.26 1.96 7.26
N THR A 426 -25.96 2.21 5.99
CA THR A 426 -25.41 1.20 5.07
C THR A 426 -23.90 1.16 5.04
N SER A 427 -23.25 2.33 5.18
CA SER A 427 -21.79 2.43 5.13
C SER A 427 -21.25 3.50 6.08
N CYS A 428 -19.98 3.35 6.45
CA CYS A 428 -19.25 4.31 7.27
C CYS A 428 -17.81 4.42 6.77
N THR A 429 -17.37 5.65 6.50
CA THR A 429 -15.97 5.96 6.20
C THR A 429 -15.36 6.73 7.38
N LEU A 430 -14.16 6.32 7.79
CA LEU A 430 -13.42 6.92 8.89
C LEU A 430 -12.10 7.50 8.36
N PHE A 431 -11.82 8.76 8.66
CA PHE A 431 -10.57 9.43 8.31
C PHE A 431 -9.79 9.76 9.56
N ASP A 432 -8.60 9.17 9.69
CA ASP A 432 -7.66 9.42 10.79
C ASP A 432 -8.35 9.41 12.18
N ALA A 433 -9.31 8.48 12.35
CA ALA A 433 -10.13 8.36 13.54
C ALA A 433 -9.41 7.60 14.65
N PRO A 434 -9.41 8.08 15.92
CA PRO A 434 -8.85 7.34 17.04
C PRO A 434 -9.77 6.18 17.45
N ILE A 435 -9.65 5.04 16.78
CA ILE A 435 -10.51 3.88 17.00
C ILE A 435 -10.11 3.18 18.31
N ASP A 436 -10.97 3.23 19.32
CA ASP A 436 -10.81 2.43 20.53
C ASP A 436 -11.11 0.94 20.24
N THR A 437 -10.07 0.11 20.20
CA THR A 437 -10.19 -1.33 19.94
C THR A 437 -10.94 -2.08 21.02
N SER A 438 -10.98 -1.57 22.27
CA SER A 438 -11.78 -2.18 23.33
C SER A 438 -13.27 -1.94 23.09
N MET A 439 -13.65 -0.72 22.72
CA MET A 439 -15.02 -0.38 22.31
C MET A 439 -15.46 -1.21 21.10
N LEU A 440 -14.59 -1.34 20.10
CA LEU A 440 -14.87 -2.13 18.90
C LEU A 440 -15.07 -3.61 19.23
N ARG A 441 -14.23 -4.20 20.10
CA ARG A 441 -14.35 -5.58 20.58
C ARG A 441 -15.66 -5.83 21.32
N ASP A 442 -16.03 -4.92 22.22
CA ASP A 442 -17.29 -5.00 22.96
C ASP A 442 -18.49 -4.94 22.00
N ALA A 443 -18.44 -4.02 21.04
CA ALA A 443 -19.49 -3.90 20.02
C ALA A 443 -19.60 -5.16 19.15
N LEU A 444 -18.48 -5.73 18.72
CA LEU A 444 -18.46 -6.97 17.94
C LEU A 444 -19.01 -8.15 18.75
N SER A 445 -18.74 -8.22 20.05
CA SER A 445 -19.26 -9.27 20.91
C SER A 445 -20.80 -9.27 21.03
N VAL A 446 -21.42 -8.10 20.95
CA VAL A 446 -22.87 -7.90 21.08
C VAL A 446 -23.55 -7.84 19.71
N ASN A 447 -22.97 -7.17 18.73
CA ASN A 447 -23.61 -6.78 17.47
C ASN A 447 -22.82 -7.20 16.21
N LYS A 448 -22.06 -8.28 16.25
CA LYS A 448 -21.25 -8.75 15.11
C LYS A 448 -22.05 -8.87 13.81
N SER A 449 -23.32 -9.29 13.91
CA SER A 449 -24.19 -9.42 12.72
C SER A 449 -24.56 -8.07 12.09
N VAL A 450 -24.55 -6.99 12.86
CA VAL A 450 -24.76 -5.63 12.35
C VAL A 450 -23.50 -5.14 11.62
N MET A 451 -22.36 -5.28 12.25
CA MET A 451 -21.07 -4.90 11.65
C MET A 451 -20.81 -5.64 10.32
N LYS A 452 -21.19 -6.92 10.21
CA LYS A 452 -21.10 -7.67 8.93
C LYS A 452 -22.02 -7.16 7.83
N LYS A 453 -22.99 -6.31 8.14
CA LYS A 453 -23.92 -5.70 7.16
C LYS A 453 -23.57 -4.25 6.83
N THR A 454 -22.73 -3.62 7.63
CA THR A 454 -22.29 -2.24 7.44
C THR A 454 -20.96 -2.25 6.71
N TRP A 455 -20.91 -1.58 5.56
CA TRP A 455 -19.67 -1.44 4.79
C TRP A 455 -18.77 -0.41 5.44
N LEU A 456 -17.54 -0.79 5.76
CA LEU A 456 -16.57 0.10 6.40
C LEU A 456 -15.42 0.44 5.45
N LEU A 457 -15.00 1.71 5.46
CA LEU A 457 -13.73 2.16 4.91
C LEU A 457 -12.98 2.91 6.02
N ILE A 458 -11.81 2.42 6.39
CA ILE A 458 -10.91 3.07 7.35
C ILE A 458 -9.72 3.62 6.57
N SER A 459 -9.56 4.93 6.55
CA SER A 459 -8.50 5.60 5.80
C SER A 459 -7.64 6.42 6.75
N ASN A 460 -6.37 6.07 6.86
CA ASN A 460 -5.40 6.68 7.77
C ASN A 460 -4.20 7.23 7.02
N THR A 461 -3.39 8.01 7.71
CA THR A 461 -2.08 8.43 7.23
C THR A 461 -0.97 7.69 7.97
N ASP A 462 0.17 7.47 7.34
CA ASP A 462 1.25 6.62 7.87
C ASP A 462 1.98 7.23 9.08
N THR A 463 1.86 8.54 9.31
CA THR A 463 2.42 9.24 10.47
C THR A 463 1.35 9.71 11.47
N ASP A 464 0.12 9.19 11.37
CA ASP A 464 -0.93 9.47 12.36
C ASP A 464 -0.51 8.98 13.75
N LEU A 465 -0.91 9.71 14.80
CA LEU A 465 -0.65 9.35 16.19
C LEU A 465 -1.43 8.10 16.63
N ASP A 466 -2.54 7.81 15.98
CA ASP A 466 -3.40 6.66 16.27
C ASP A 466 -3.10 5.44 15.39
N TYR A 467 -1.93 5.42 14.71
CA TYR A 467 -1.52 4.30 13.85
C TYR A 467 -1.70 2.93 14.51
N ALA A 468 -1.32 2.80 15.79
CA ALA A 468 -1.42 1.53 16.51
C ALA A 468 -2.89 1.11 16.74
N SER A 469 -3.74 2.03 17.21
CA SER A 469 -5.16 1.71 17.45
C SER A 469 -5.89 1.36 16.16
N ASN A 470 -5.58 2.05 15.08
CA ASN A 470 -6.17 1.80 13.77
C ASN A 470 -5.67 0.50 13.14
N GLY A 471 -4.38 0.19 13.26
CA GLY A 471 -3.81 -1.10 12.85
C GLY A 471 -4.42 -2.28 13.61
N TYR A 472 -4.56 -2.16 14.95
CA TYR A 472 -5.22 -3.19 15.75
C TYR A 472 -6.73 -3.30 15.46
N ALA A 473 -7.41 -2.20 15.09
CA ALA A 473 -8.80 -2.25 14.63
C ALA A 473 -8.92 -3.03 13.32
N HIS A 474 -8.03 -2.80 12.36
CA HIS A 474 -7.94 -3.55 11.11
C HIS A 474 -7.74 -5.05 11.38
N ILE A 475 -6.75 -5.43 12.21
CA ILE A 475 -6.49 -6.81 12.61
C ILE A 475 -7.76 -7.44 13.24
N LEU A 476 -8.37 -6.75 14.21
CA LEU A 476 -9.57 -7.24 14.90
C LEU A 476 -10.73 -7.49 13.94
N LEU A 477 -11.00 -6.58 13.03
CA LEU A 477 -12.08 -6.73 12.04
C LEU A 477 -11.82 -7.91 11.09
N ARG A 478 -10.57 -8.14 10.68
CA ARG A 478 -10.16 -9.30 9.87
C ARG A 478 -10.35 -10.62 10.65
N ASP A 479 -9.87 -10.69 11.90
CA ASP A 479 -10.00 -11.87 12.75
C ASP A 479 -11.48 -12.24 13.01
N GLU A 480 -12.33 -11.22 13.09
CA GLU A 480 -13.77 -11.40 13.31
C GLU A 480 -14.56 -11.61 12.00
N ASP A 481 -13.88 -11.72 10.87
CA ASP A 481 -14.48 -11.89 9.53
C ASP A 481 -15.53 -10.79 9.24
N VAL A 482 -15.19 -9.53 9.56
CA VAL A 482 -15.96 -8.34 9.22
C VAL A 482 -15.33 -7.67 7.99
N TYR A 483 -16.07 -7.65 6.90
CA TYR A 483 -15.59 -7.01 5.67
C TYR A 483 -15.39 -5.50 5.89
N HIS A 484 -14.23 -5.02 5.53
CA HIS A 484 -13.88 -3.60 5.53
C HIS A 484 -12.73 -3.34 4.56
N GLU A 485 -12.65 -2.12 4.08
CA GLU A 485 -11.52 -1.57 3.35
C GLU A 485 -10.61 -0.84 4.33
N TYR A 486 -9.30 -0.96 4.18
CA TYR A 486 -8.31 -0.31 5.03
C TYR A 486 -7.23 0.36 4.18
N ARG A 487 -6.95 1.62 4.46
CA ARG A 487 -5.96 2.41 3.74
C ARG A 487 -4.99 3.07 4.69
N VAL A 488 -3.70 3.00 4.35
CA VAL A 488 -2.66 3.84 4.94
C VAL A 488 -1.97 4.56 3.79
N VAL A 489 -2.08 5.89 3.79
CA VAL A 489 -1.51 6.76 2.77
C VAL A 489 -0.43 7.65 3.35
N GLU A 490 0.37 8.29 2.50
CA GLU A 490 1.37 9.27 2.93
C GLU A 490 0.73 10.44 3.66
N GLY A 491 1.33 10.88 4.78
CA GLY A 491 0.96 12.09 5.50
C GLY A 491 0.76 11.91 7.00
N GLY A 492 0.22 12.94 7.64
CA GLY A 492 -0.10 13.01 9.07
C GLY A 492 -1.35 13.85 9.33
N ARG A 493 -1.82 13.91 10.58
CA ARG A 493 -3.03 14.64 10.99
C ARG A 493 -3.04 16.12 10.61
N ASP A 494 -1.89 16.76 10.56
CA ASP A 494 -1.76 18.17 10.20
C ASP A 494 -2.06 18.45 8.72
N VAL A 495 -2.19 17.40 7.92
CA VAL A 495 -2.53 17.49 6.49
C VAL A 495 -4.03 17.27 6.34
N GLN A 496 -4.74 18.27 5.80
CA GLN A 496 -6.16 18.10 5.44
C GLN A 496 -6.34 16.85 4.58
N VAL A 497 -7.40 16.07 4.84
CA VAL A 497 -7.75 14.90 4.02
C VAL A 497 -7.72 15.29 2.54
N SER A 498 -6.88 14.60 1.77
CA SER A 498 -6.64 14.93 0.38
C SER A 498 -7.89 14.72 -0.49
N ASN A 499 -7.92 15.39 -1.65
CA ASN A 499 -9.04 15.21 -2.59
C ASN A 499 -9.12 13.77 -3.10
N GLU A 500 -8.01 13.07 -3.20
CA GLU A 500 -7.91 11.67 -3.60
C GLU A 500 -8.62 10.77 -2.58
N ARG A 501 -8.29 10.92 -1.29
CA ARG A 501 -8.95 10.18 -0.19
C ARG A 501 -10.45 10.47 -0.13
N LEU A 502 -10.85 11.75 -0.27
CA LEU A 502 -12.27 12.13 -0.32
C LEU A 502 -12.99 11.55 -1.54
N THR A 503 -12.34 11.54 -2.71
CA THR A 503 -12.92 10.97 -3.93
C THR A 503 -13.11 9.45 -3.77
N GLU A 504 -12.12 8.74 -3.24
CA GLU A 504 -12.25 7.31 -2.93
C GLU A 504 -13.41 7.05 -1.97
N ALA A 505 -13.51 7.82 -0.89
CA ALA A 505 -14.59 7.67 0.09
C ALA A 505 -15.99 7.94 -0.50
N PHE A 506 -16.13 8.96 -1.34
CA PHE A 506 -17.40 9.22 -2.03
C PHE A 506 -17.74 8.12 -3.04
N ASN A 507 -16.76 7.58 -3.77
CA ASN A 507 -16.95 6.45 -4.67
C ASN A 507 -17.38 5.21 -3.89
N PHE A 508 -16.65 4.83 -2.84
CA PHE A 508 -17.00 3.75 -1.92
C PHE A 508 -18.44 3.91 -1.39
N THR A 509 -18.76 5.07 -0.84
CA THR A 509 -20.10 5.37 -0.34
C THR A 509 -21.16 5.23 -1.43
N SER A 510 -20.91 5.77 -2.63
CA SER A 510 -21.87 5.76 -3.72
C SER A 510 -22.20 4.36 -4.23
N GLU A 511 -21.23 3.45 -4.19
CA GLU A 511 -21.44 2.04 -4.54
C GLU A 511 -22.31 1.29 -3.54
N LYS A 512 -22.28 1.69 -2.28
CA LYS A 512 -22.99 0.99 -1.19
C LYS A 512 -24.38 1.58 -0.90
N ILE A 513 -24.57 2.88 -1.09
CA ILE A 513 -25.78 3.63 -0.67
C ILE A 513 -27.03 3.38 -1.52
N HIS A 514 -26.92 2.61 -2.59
CA HIS A 514 -28.05 2.28 -3.48
C HIS A 514 -28.34 0.78 -3.59
N ARG A 515 -27.64 -0.05 -2.85
CA ARG A 515 -27.78 -1.52 -2.91
C ARG A 515 -28.73 -2.08 -1.87
#